data_33844087c9abc96b2943a3309efc3fb1
#
_entry.id   33844087c9abc96b2943a3309efc3fb1
#
_cell.length_a   1.000
_cell.length_b   1.000
_cell.length_c   1.000
_cell.angle_alpha   90.00
_cell.angle_beta   90.00
_cell.angle_gamma   90.00
#
_symmetry.space_group_name_H-M   'P 1'
#
loop_
_entity.id
_entity.type
_entity.pdbx_description
1 polymer ?
#
loop_
_entity_poly.entity_id
_entity_poly.type
_entity_poly.pdbx_seq_one_letter_code
_entity_poly.pdbx_strand_id
1 'polypeptide(L)'
;MHDNLPFTSKELAFLRELTRQKVEFMIIGLSAAALQGAPMVTQDVALWFRDIDDSGIKKALKKVGGTWIPSLALNPPMFEGDHVQYFDIVLTVHGIGDFDAEKANTLDVPLGGFSVKVLRLDRIIASKACLNREKDRMVLPALKSAAKALIAKQPRLAKVRTGKLN
;
A
#
# COMPACT_ATOMS: atom_id res chain seq x y z
N MET A 1 -21.40 -1.72 4.87
CA MET A 1 -20.23 -2.00 5.70
C MET A 1 -18.95 -1.56 5.00
N HIS A 2 -18.81 -0.28 4.79
CA HIS A 2 -17.59 0.29 4.23
C HIS A 2 -16.88 1.21 5.24
N ASP A 3 -17.18 1.04 6.52
CA ASP A 3 -17.00 2.10 7.51
C ASP A 3 -15.62 2.18 8.14
N ASN A 4 -14.62 1.48 7.60
CA ASN A 4 -13.28 1.50 8.21
C ASN A 4 -12.09 1.41 7.23
N LEU A 5 -12.29 1.77 5.97
CA LEU A 5 -11.18 1.90 5.04
C LEU A 5 -10.51 3.26 5.23
N PRO A 6 -9.18 3.33 5.26
CA PRO A 6 -8.44 4.59 5.41
C PRO A 6 -8.44 5.45 4.15
N PHE A 7 -9.39 5.25 3.24
CA PHE A 7 -9.49 5.93 1.96
C PHE A 7 -10.83 6.66 1.80
N THR A 8 -10.77 7.83 1.21
CA THR A 8 -11.95 8.56 0.76
C THR A 8 -12.55 7.90 -0.50
N SER A 9 -13.79 8.23 -0.83
CA SER A 9 -14.42 7.76 -2.06
C SER A 9 -13.66 8.18 -3.32
N LYS A 10 -13.01 9.33 -3.28
CA LYS A 10 -12.17 9.85 -4.39
C LYS A 10 -10.91 9.01 -4.59
N GLU A 11 -10.22 8.67 -3.51
CA GLU A 11 -9.03 7.80 -3.53
C GLU A 11 -9.39 6.39 -4.01
N LEU A 12 -10.50 5.84 -3.51
CA LEU A 12 -11.01 4.54 -3.95
C LEU A 12 -11.33 4.52 -5.45
N ALA A 13 -11.88 5.61 -5.98
CA ALA A 13 -12.17 5.73 -7.42
C ALA A 13 -10.89 5.62 -8.26
N PHE A 14 -9.81 6.26 -7.85
CA PHE A 14 -8.53 6.17 -8.56
C PHE A 14 -7.90 4.77 -8.48
N LEU A 15 -7.88 4.17 -7.29
CA LEU A 15 -7.37 2.80 -7.11
C LEU A 15 -8.16 1.79 -7.94
N ARG A 16 -9.48 1.96 -8.04
CA ARG A 16 -10.34 1.14 -8.88
C ARG A 16 -9.99 1.29 -10.36
N GLU A 17 -9.77 2.52 -10.83
CA GLU A 17 -9.40 2.74 -12.23
C GLU A 17 -8.02 2.16 -12.56
N LEU A 18 -7.03 2.28 -11.68
CA LEU A 18 -5.74 1.60 -11.86
C LEU A 18 -5.92 0.08 -12.03
N THR A 19 -6.78 -0.52 -11.22
CA THR A 19 -7.10 -1.95 -11.29
C THR A 19 -7.82 -2.31 -12.60
N ARG A 20 -8.77 -1.49 -13.03
CA ARG A 20 -9.47 -1.67 -14.31
C ARG A 20 -8.54 -1.59 -15.52
N GLN A 21 -7.56 -0.69 -15.46
CA GLN A 21 -6.52 -0.54 -16.50
C GLN A 21 -5.45 -1.63 -16.44
N LYS A 22 -5.54 -2.55 -15.49
CA LYS A 22 -4.57 -3.65 -15.26
C LYS A 22 -3.16 -3.14 -14.98
N VAL A 23 -3.03 -1.99 -14.34
CA VAL A 23 -1.76 -1.45 -13.88
C VAL A 23 -1.25 -2.30 -12.72
N GLU A 24 0.01 -2.72 -12.79
CA GLU A 24 0.65 -3.43 -11.69
C GLU A 24 1.23 -2.43 -10.68
N PHE A 25 0.67 -2.44 -9.49
CA PHE A 25 1.10 -1.58 -8.39
C PHE A 25 0.84 -2.25 -7.03
N MET A 26 1.46 -1.74 -6.00
CA MET A 26 1.14 -2.09 -4.62
C MET A 26 1.11 -0.85 -3.73
N ILE A 27 0.28 -0.90 -2.70
CA ILE A 27 0.29 0.10 -1.63
C ILE A 27 1.40 -0.27 -0.65
N ILE A 28 2.19 0.71 -0.28
CA ILE A 28 3.32 0.55 0.65
C ILE A 28 3.24 1.58 1.78
N GLY A 29 4.22 1.58 2.65
CA GLY A 29 4.37 2.58 3.71
C GLY A 29 3.32 2.48 4.81
N LEU A 30 3.03 3.60 5.47
CA LEU A 30 2.13 3.64 6.63
C LEU A 30 0.67 3.33 6.28
N SER A 31 0.22 3.69 5.09
CA SER A 31 -1.12 3.34 4.63
C SER A 31 -1.28 1.83 4.47
N ALA A 32 -0.26 1.13 3.96
CA ALA A 32 -0.23 -0.33 3.91
C ALA A 32 -0.23 -0.95 5.32
N ALA A 33 0.51 -0.37 6.25
CA ALA A 33 0.53 -0.82 7.64
C ALA A 33 -0.85 -0.64 8.31
N ALA A 34 -1.52 0.49 8.08
CA ALA A 34 -2.86 0.76 8.60
C ALA A 34 -3.88 -0.26 8.07
N LEU A 35 -3.82 -0.62 6.80
CA LEU A 35 -4.66 -1.66 6.20
C LEU A 35 -4.47 -3.04 6.83
N GLN A 36 -3.35 -3.28 7.47
CA GLN A 36 -3.02 -4.53 8.17
C GLN A 36 -3.25 -4.44 9.69
N GLY A 37 -3.90 -3.39 10.15
CA GLY A 37 -4.30 -3.22 11.55
C GLY A 37 -3.31 -2.47 12.43
N ALA A 38 -2.22 -1.91 11.88
CA ALA A 38 -1.32 -1.05 12.65
C ALA A 38 -2.03 0.26 13.01
N PRO A 39 -1.86 0.77 14.25
CA PRO A 39 -2.53 1.99 14.69
C PRO A 39 -1.83 3.23 14.13
N MET A 40 -1.88 3.38 12.80
CA MET A 40 -1.24 4.46 12.06
C MET A 40 -2.29 5.39 11.46
N VAL A 41 -2.03 6.69 11.53
CA VAL A 41 -2.79 7.73 10.83
C VAL A 41 -1.86 8.38 9.82
N THR A 42 -2.27 8.36 8.56
CA THR A 42 -1.54 9.02 7.47
C THR A 42 -2.53 9.56 6.46
N GLN A 43 -2.25 10.73 5.90
CA GLN A 43 -3.02 11.29 4.79
C GLN A 43 -2.49 10.77 3.45
N ASP A 44 -1.19 10.51 3.36
CA ASP A 44 -0.53 10.15 2.13
C ASP A 44 -0.58 8.64 1.91
N VAL A 45 -0.85 8.25 0.68
CA VAL A 45 -0.89 6.85 0.23
C VAL A 45 0.26 6.64 -0.74
N ALA A 46 1.25 5.88 -0.31
CA ALA A 46 2.41 5.58 -1.14
C ALA A 46 2.10 4.43 -2.10
N LEU A 47 2.23 4.69 -3.39
CA LEU A 47 2.06 3.71 -4.46
C LEU A 47 3.41 3.38 -5.09
N TRP A 48 3.69 2.10 -5.17
CA TRP A 48 4.84 1.57 -5.88
C TRP A 48 4.36 0.88 -7.15
N PHE A 49 4.73 1.42 -8.30
CA PHE A 49 4.38 0.87 -9.61
C PHE A 49 5.50 -0.04 -10.11
N ARG A 50 5.13 -1.14 -10.76
CA ARG A 50 6.10 -2.00 -11.44
C ARG A 50 6.79 -1.24 -12.58
N ASP A 51 5.99 -0.53 -13.37
CA ASP A 51 6.43 0.29 -14.49
C ASP A 51 5.73 1.64 -14.43
N ILE A 52 6.48 2.68 -14.12
CA ILE A 52 5.95 4.04 -14.01
C ILE A 52 5.52 4.61 -15.37
N ASP A 53 6.00 4.05 -16.45
CA ASP A 53 5.65 4.45 -17.81
C ASP A 53 4.45 3.67 -18.38
N ASP A 54 3.82 2.80 -17.58
CA ASP A 54 2.60 2.09 -17.98
C ASP A 54 1.51 3.10 -18.38
N SER A 55 1.06 3.00 -19.63
CA SER A 55 0.02 3.90 -20.18
C SER A 55 -1.31 3.84 -19.42
N GLY A 56 -1.57 2.75 -18.72
CA GLY A 56 -2.75 2.57 -17.87
C GLY A 56 -2.83 3.58 -16.74
N ILE A 57 -1.69 4.08 -16.24
CA ILE A 57 -1.64 5.10 -15.19
C ILE A 57 -2.28 6.40 -15.68
N LYS A 58 -1.87 6.89 -16.86
CA LYS A 58 -2.43 8.11 -17.45
C LYS A 58 -3.91 7.96 -17.82
N LYS A 59 -4.30 6.77 -18.28
CA LYS A 59 -5.71 6.47 -18.55
C LYS A 59 -6.56 6.50 -17.29
N ALA A 60 -6.07 5.91 -16.19
CA ALA A 60 -6.73 5.96 -14.89
C ALA A 60 -6.85 7.39 -14.36
N LEU A 61 -5.77 8.19 -14.45
CA LEU A 61 -5.78 9.60 -14.08
C LEU A 61 -6.86 10.37 -14.84
N LYS A 62 -6.91 10.22 -16.15
CA LYS A 62 -7.88 10.89 -17.00
C LYS A 62 -9.33 10.57 -16.57
N LYS A 63 -9.61 9.33 -16.19
CA LYS A 63 -10.94 8.90 -15.74
C LYS A 63 -11.40 9.61 -14.47
N VAL A 64 -10.50 10.01 -13.60
CA VAL A 64 -10.81 10.70 -12.34
C VAL A 64 -10.49 12.21 -12.39
N GLY A 65 -10.19 12.74 -13.56
CA GLY A 65 -9.89 14.16 -13.73
C GLY A 65 -8.51 14.58 -13.19
N GLY A 66 -7.60 13.62 -13.02
CA GLY A 66 -6.24 13.89 -12.57
C GLY A 66 -5.30 14.19 -13.72
N THR A 67 -4.15 14.77 -13.37
CA THR A 67 -3.10 15.14 -14.31
C THR A 67 -1.77 14.54 -13.89
N TRP A 68 -1.01 14.07 -14.87
CA TRP A 68 0.35 13.60 -14.69
C TRP A 68 1.33 14.78 -14.75
N ILE A 69 2.12 14.93 -13.69
CA ILE A 69 3.22 15.89 -13.64
C ILE A 69 4.52 15.12 -13.82
N PRO A 70 5.23 15.32 -14.94
CA PRO A 70 6.46 14.58 -15.20
C PRO A 70 7.56 14.91 -14.19
N SER A 71 8.51 14.00 -14.07
CA SER A 71 9.70 14.20 -13.24
C SER A 71 10.47 15.43 -13.71
N LEU A 72 10.83 16.31 -12.79
CA LEU A 72 11.65 17.50 -13.02
C LEU A 72 12.88 17.44 -12.11
N ALA A 73 14.06 17.41 -12.70
CA ALA A 73 15.33 17.30 -12.00
C ALA A 73 15.36 16.06 -11.08
N LEU A 74 15.50 16.26 -9.76
CA LEU A 74 15.58 15.18 -8.78
C LEU A 74 14.22 14.79 -8.20
N ASN A 75 13.14 15.46 -8.61
CA ASN A 75 11.80 15.16 -8.08
C ASN A 75 11.17 14.00 -8.86
N PRO A 76 10.54 13.03 -8.18
CA PRO A 76 9.78 12.00 -8.85
C PRO A 76 8.56 12.60 -9.57
N PRO A 77 7.94 11.87 -10.51
CA PRO A 77 6.67 12.30 -11.09
C PRO A 77 5.60 12.38 -10.01
N MET A 78 4.58 13.20 -10.23
CA MET A 78 3.51 13.47 -9.28
C MET A 78 2.14 13.38 -9.96
N PHE A 79 1.12 13.20 -9.15
CA PHE A 79 -0.28 13.33 -9.56
C PHE A 79 -0.85 14.66 -9.07
N GLU A 80 -1.64 15.32 -9.90
CA GLU A 80 -2.38 16.53 -9.53
C GLU A 80 -3.87 16.33 -9.77
N GLY A 81 -4.70 16.78 -8.84
CA GLY A 81 -6.16 16.70 -8.89
C GLY A 81 -6.77 16.21 -7.60
N ASP A 82 -8.06 16.54 -7.37
CA ASP A 82 -8.79 16.24 -6.13
C ASP A 82 -8.81 14.76 -5.74
N HIS A 83 -8.84 13.87 -6.72
CA HIS A 83 -8.90 12.42 -6.48
C HIS A 83 -7.54 11.80 -6.19
N VAL A 84 -6.45 12.50 -6.47
CA VAL A 84 -5.10 11.93 -6.51
C VAL A 84 -4.05 12.70 -5.73
N GLN A 85 -4.41 13.82 -5.13
CA GLN A 85 -3.45 14.73 -4.46
C GLN A 85 -2.73 14.11 -3.27
N TYR A 86 -3.28 13.07 -2.66
CA TYR A 86 -2.68 12.39 -1.51
C TYR A 86 -1.97 11.08 -1.88
N PHE A 87 -1.84 10.78 -3.16
CA PHE A 87 -1.03 9.65 -3.61
C PHE A 87 0.39 10.09 -3.92
N ASP A 88 1.34 9.43 -3.29
CA ASP A 88 2.77 9.60 -3.57
C ASP A 88 3.28 8.45 -4.45
N ILE A 89 4.07 8.79 -5.45
CA ILE A 89 4.74 7.81 -6.30
C ILE A 89 6.07 7.44 -5.68
N VAL A 90 6.28 6.16 -5.47
CA VAL A 90 7.55 5.62 -4.99
C VAL A 90 8.21 4.83 -6.12
N LEU A 91 9.44 5.20 -6.46
CA LEU A 91 10.21 4.56 -7.53
C LEU A 91 11.07 3.41 -7.00
N THR A 92 11.55 3.51 -5.77
CA THR A 92 12.42 2.51 -5.15
C THR A 92 12.10 2.38 -3.68
N VAL A 93 12.01 1.14 -3.20
CA VAL A 93 11.84 0.84 -1.77
C VAL A 93 13.16 0.28 -1.25
N HIS A 94 13.82 1.03 -0.38
CA HIS A 94 15.11 0.65 0.15
C HIS A 94 15.01 -0.48 1.19
N GLY A 95 16.05 -1.32 1.26
CA GLY A 95 16.17 -2.38 2.26
C GLY A 95 15.37 -3.65 1.98
N ILE A 96 14.72 -3.71 0.84
CA ILE A 96 14.00 -4.90 0.35
C ILE A 96 14.31 -5.14 -1.13
N GLY A 97 13.72 -6.17 -1.73
CA GLY A 97 13.90 -6.49 -3.14
C GLY A 97 13.21 -5.49 -4.09
N ASP A 98 13.34 -5.73 -5.38
CA ASP A 98 12.60 -4.99 -6.40
C ASP A 98 11.10 -5.37 -6.40
N PHE A 99 10.33 -4.70 -7.24
CA PHE A 99 8.88 -4.92 -7.32
C PHE A 99 8.54 -6.39 -7.60
N ASP A 100 9.19 -7.02 -8.56
CA ASP A 100 8.90 -8.41 -8.94
C ASP A 100 9.24 -9.39 -7.83
N ALA A 101 10.34 -9.18 -7.10
CA ALA A 101 10.71 -9.98 -5.94
C ALA A 101 9.72 -9.80 -4.78
N GLU A 102 9.26 -8.57 -4.53
CA GLU A 102 8.35 -8.27 -3.42
C GLU A 102 6.88 -8.59 -3.73
N LYS A 103 6.52 -8.81 -4.99
CA LYS A 103 5.16 -9.17 -5.39
C LYS A 103 4.63 -10.41 -4.64
N ALA A 104 5.49 -11.37 -4.32
CA ALA A 104 5.15 -12.54 -3.50
C ALA A 104 4.94 -12.21 -2.01
N ASN A 105 5.40 -11.05 -1.56
CA ASN A 105 5.32 -10.57 -0.19
C ASN A 105 4.20 -9.53 0.00
N THR A 106 3.11 -9.68 -0.73
CA THR A 106 1.94 -8.82 -0.65
C THR A 106 0.73 -9.59 -0.16
N LEU A 107 -0.26 -8.84 0.32
CA LEU A 107 -1.61 -9.31 0.62
C LEU A 107 -2.57 -8.69 -0.38
N ASP A 108 -3.58 -9.45 -0.80
CA ASP A 108 -4.71 -8.89 -1.55
C ASP A 108 -5.75 -8.35 -0.57
N VAL A 109 -5.94 -7.05 -0.57
CA VAL A 109 -6.85 -6.37 0.35
C VAL A 109 -8.09 -5.91 -0.42
N PRO A 110 -9.29 -6.38 -0.04
CA PRO A 110 -10.52 -5.96 -0.68
C PRO A 110 -10.87 -4.51 -0.30
N LEU A 111 -11.23 -3.71 -1.30
CA LEU A 111 -11.61 -2.30 -1.14
C LEU A 111 -13.04 -2.01 -1.63
N GLY A 112 -13.93 -3.01 -1.58
CA GLY A 112 -15.32 -2.85 -2.03
C GLY A 112 -15.49 -3.09 -3.53
N GLY A 113 -15.63 -4.35 -3.92
CA GLY A 113 -15.83 -4.79 -5.30
C GLY A 113 -14.56 -4.90 -6.15
N PHE A 114 -13.40 -4.60 -5.58
CA PHE A 114 -12.09 -4.83 -6.17
C PHE A 114 -11.05 -5.03 -5.06
N SER A 115 -9.89 -5.54 -5.40
CA SER A 115 -8.78 -5.77 -4.44
C SER A 115 -7.50 -5.12 -4.95
N VAL A 116 -6.65 -4.73 -4.02
CA VAL A 116 -5.32 -4.18 -4.32
C VAL A 116 -4.24 -4.97 -3.58
N LYS A 117 -3.04 -5.00 -4.16
CA LYS A 117 -1.88 -5.56 -3.49
C LYS A 117 -1.33 -4.58 -2.46
N VAL A 118 -1.07 -5.09 -1.28
CA VAL A 118 -0.55 -4.33 -0.14
C VAL A 118 0.71 -5.02 0.35
N LEU A 119 1.81 -4.29 0.44
CA LEU A 119 3.09 -4.83 0.92
C LEU A 119 2.94 -5.28 2.38
N ARG A 120 3.37 -6.50 2.68
CA ARG A 120 3.27 -7.08 4.02
C ARG A 120 4.01 -6.24 5.05
N LEU A 121 3.47 -6.25 6.26
CA LEU A 121 3.96 -5.44 7.38
C LEU A 121 5.42 -5.73 7.73
N ASP A 122 5.85 -6.99 7.67
CA ASP A 122 7.25 -7.38 7.89
C ASP A 122 8.22 -6.75 6.87
N ARG A 123 7.77 -6.56 5.63
CA ARG A 123 8.58 -5.90 4.59
C ARG A 123 8.64 -4.39 4.78
N ILE A 124 7.55 -3.78 5.23
CA ILE A 124 7.50 -2.36 5.60
C ILE A 124 8.47 -2.08 6.75
N ILE A 125 8.46 -2.93 7.77
CA ILE A 125 9.38 -2.84 8.91
C ILE A 125 10.84 -2.94 8.44
N ALA A 126 11.16 -3.91 7.58
CA ALA A 126 12.51 -4.09 7.05
C ALA A 126 13.01 -2.85 6.30
N SER A 127 12.16 -2.26 5.46
CA SER A 127 12.50 -1.03 4.73
C SER A 127 12.74 0.16 5.66
N LYS A 128 11.85 0.38 6.63
CA LYS A 128 11.99 1.48 7.58
C LYS A 128 13.20 1.32 8.49
N ALA A 129 13.49 0.11 8.93
CA ALA A 129 14.70 -0.18 9.72
C ALA A 129 15.98 0.08 8.92
N CYS A 130 15.97 -0.25 7.63
CA CYS A 130 17.12 0.03 6.74
C CYS A 130 17.36 1.53 6.56
N LEU A 131 16.30 2.30 6.29
CA LEU A 131 16.37 3.75 6.12
C LEU A 131 16.76 4.47 7.42
N ASN A 132 16.28 3.98 8.56
CA ASN A 132 16.64 4.43 9.90
C ASN A 132 16.59 5.96 10.09
N ARG A 133 15.67 6.65 9.41
CA ARG A 133 15.45 8.08 9.62
C ARG A 133 14.74 8.29 10.96
N GLU A 134 14.79 9.50 11.50
CA GLU A 134 14.11 9.82 12.76
C GLU A 134 12.62 9.43 12.71
N LYS A 135 11.91 9.81 11.66
CA LYS A 135 10.51 9.45 11.46
C LYS A 135 10.27 7.94 11.38
N ASP A 136 11.22 7.18 10.85
CA ASP A 136 11.13 5.71 10.79
C ASP A 136 11.30 5.09 12.17
N ARG A 137 12.26 5.57 12.97
CA ARG A 137 12.49 5.12 14.34
C ARG A 137 11.28 5.39 15.25
N MET A 138 10.57 6.49 15.02
CA MET A 138 9.37 6.84 15.80
C MET A 138 8.23 5.86 15.61
N VAL A 139 8.03 5.31 14.41
CA VAL A 139 6.91 4.42 14.09
C VAL A 139 7.23 2.93 14.24
N LEU A 140 8.50 2.56 14.18
CA LEU A 140 8.93 1.15 14.23
C LEU A 140 8.41 0.36 15.45
N PRO A 141 8.39 0.88 16.68
CA PRO A 141 7.85 0.14 17.82
C PRO A 141 6.39 -0.26 17.64
N ALA A 142 5.54 0.65 17.16
CA ALA A 142 4.13 0.39 16.91
C ALA A 142 3.93 -0.61 15.76
N LEU A 143 4.72 -0.50 14.69
CA LEU A 143 4.70 -1.46 13.58
C LEU A 143 5.10 -2.86 14.02
N LYS A 144 6.16 -2.98 14.81
CA LYS A 144 6.62 -4.27 15.36
C LYS A 144 5.59 -4.89 16.30
N SER A 145 4.93 -4.10 17.13
CA SER A 145 3.84 -4.55 18.00
C SER A 145 2.64 -5.06 17.20
N ALA A 146 2.25 -4.35 16.14
CA ALA A 146 1.18 -4.78 15.23
C ALA A 146 1.54 -6.09 14.52
N ALA A 147 2.77 -6.25 14.06
CA ALA A 147 3.25 -7.49 13.43
C ALA A 147 3.18 -8.69 14.39
N LYS A 148 3.57 -8.52 15.64
CA LYS A 148 3.43 -9.56 16.68
C LYS A 148 1.99 -9.94 16.93
N ALA A 149 1.07 -8.97 16.97
CA ALA A 149 -0.35 -9.20 17.15
C ALA A 149 -0.96 -10.00 15.99
N LEU A 150 -0.54 -9.77 14.74
CA LEU A 150 -0.97 -10.53 13.58
C LEU A 150 -0.51 -11.99 13.65
N ILE A 151 0.75 -12.24 14.03
CA ILE A 151 1.30 -13.59 14.21
C ILE A 151 0.54 -14.34 15.32
N ALA A 152 0.24 -13.69 16.44
CA ALA A 152 -0.48 -14.29 17.56
C ALA A 152 -1.91 -14.70 17.21
N LYS A 153 -2.56 -14.03 16.24
CA LYS A 153 -3.92 -14.36 15.77
C LYS A 153 -3.97 -15.62 14.87
N GLN A 154 -2.93 -15.85 14.08
CA GLN A 154 -2.88 -16.97 13.11
C GLN A 154 -2.95 -18.37 13.73
N PRO A 155 -2.24 -18.71 14.82
CA PRO A 155 -2.33 -20.04 15.45
C PRO A 155 -3.70 -20.35 16.05
N ARG A 156 -4.45 -19.35 16.51
CA ARG A 156 -5.80 -19.53 17.06
C ARG A 156 -6.80 -19.95 15.99
N LEU A 157 -6.69 -19.43 14.78
CA LEU A 157 -7.53 -19.82 13.64
C LEU A 157 -7.22 -21.24 13.16
N ALA A 158 -5.96 -21.65 13.17
CA ALA A 158 -5.53 -23.00 12.84
C ALA A 158 -6.06 -24.04 13.85
N LYS A 159 -6.05 -23.72 15.15
CA LYS A 159 -6.59 -24.61 16.21
C LYS A 159 -8.10 -24.77 16.12
N VAL A 160 -8.83 -23.75 15.70
CA VAL A 160 -10.30 -23.82 15.52
C VAL A 160 -10.68 -24.69 14.32
N ARG A 161 -9.86 -24.72 13.27
CA ARG A 161 -10.09 -25.58 12.10
C ARG A 161 -9.83 -27.07 12.36
N THR A 162 -8.86 -27.39 13.19
CA THR A 162 -8.53 -28.77 13.55
C THR A 162 -9.47 -29.36 14.60
N GLY A 163 -10.16 -28.54 15.40
CA GLY A 163 -11.13 -28.98 16.42
C GLY A 163 -12.53 -29.36 15.90
N LYS A 164 -12.77 -29.28 14.59
CA LYS A 164 -14.07 -29.65 13.96
C LYS A 164 -14.03 -30.94 13.14
N LEU A 165 -12.99 -31.73 13.26
CA LEU A 165 -12.82 -32.99 12.52
C LEU A 165 -12.83 -34.23 13.44
N ASN A 166 -13.63 -34.20 14.54
CA ASN A 166 -13.98 -35.38 15.33
C ASN A 166 -15.48 -35.45 15.50
#